data_424b0f1c1e79217249367b293be701f1
#
_entry.id   424b0f1c1e79217249367b293be701f1
#
_cell.length_a   1.000
_cell.length_b   1.000
_cell.length_c   1.000
_cell.angle_alpha   90.00
_cell.angle_beta   90.00
_cell.angle_gamma   90.00
#
_symmetry.space_group_name_H-M   'P 1'
#
loop_
_entity.id
_entity.type
_entity.pdbx_description
1 polymer ?
#
loop_
_entity_poly.entity_id
_entity_poly.type
_entity_poly.pdbx_seq_one_letter_code
_entity_poly.pdbx_strand_id
1 'polypeptide(L)' 'MTTEPWASVEDVAKHLGVAKDSVYRWIESRNLPAHKIGRLWKFKLSEVDEWVRAGGADADDGADRGGAR' A
#
# COMPACT_ATOMS: atom_id res chain seq x y z
N MET A 1 20.89 12.18 -4.61
CA MET A 1 20.13 11.28 -4.76
C MET A 1 19.77 10.54 -3.63
N THR A 2 18.66 10.23 -3.42
CA THR A 2 18.21 9.60 -2.30
C THR A 2 18.09 8.21 -2.51
N THR A 3 18.40 7.40 -1.63
CA THR A 3 18.21 5.99 -1.71
C THR A 3 17.22 5.61 -0.70
N GLU A 4 16.09 5.26 -1.13
CA GLU A 4 15.04 4.90 -0.21
C GLU A 4 15.03 3.39 -0.01
N PRO A 5 15.01 2.92 1.22
CA PRO A 5 15.01 1.48 1.45
C PRO A 5 13.71 0.86 1.00
N TRP A 6 13.78 -0.42 0.68
CA TRP A 6 12.58 -1.13 0.32
C TRP A 6 11.78 -1.43 1.58
N ALA A 7 10.48 -1.35 1.49
CA ALA A 7 9.60 -1.63 2.61
C ALA A 7 8.87 -2.93 2.35
N SER A 8 8.51 -3.62 3.41
CA SER A 8 7.77 -4.87 3.27
C SER A 8 6.28 -4.59 3.36
N VAL A 9 5.48 -5.62 3.13
CA VAL A 9 4.04 -5.49 3.29
C VAL A 9 3.71 -5.04 4.70
N GLU A 10 4.41 -5.60 5.67
CA GLU A 10 4.15 -5.20 7.05
C GLU A 10 4.49 -3.75 7.29
N ASP A 11 5.57 -3.29 6.68
CA ASP A 11 5.95 -1.90 6.83
C ASP A 11 4.90 -0.98 6.21
N VAL A 12 4.37 -1.35 5.07
CA VAL A 12 3.35 -0.54 4.42
C VAL A 12 2.08 -0.54 5.26
N ALA A 13 1.69 -1.70 5.76
CA ALA A 13 0.49 -1.80 6.58
C ALA A 13 0.60 -0.91 7.80
N LYS A 14 1.79 -0.93 8.43
CA LYS A 14 1.98 -0.12 9.59
C LYS A 14 2.03 1.34 9.25
N HIS A 15 2.67 1.69 8.14
CA HIS A 15 2.77 3.07 7.70
C HIS A 15 1.39 3.66 7.39
N LEU A 16 0.51 2.87 6.81
CA LEU A 16 -0.81 3.35 6.47
C LEU A 16 -1.85 3.08 7.55
N GLY A 17 -1.50 2.29 8.54
CA GLY A 17 -2.42 1.98 9.61
C GLY A 17 -3.52 1.04 9.20
N VAL A 18 -3.21 0.07 8.34
CA VAL A 18 -4.21 -0.87 7.88
C VAL A 18 -3.71 -2.29 8.05
N ALA A 19 -4.56 -3.25 7.83
CA ALA A 19 -4.16 -4.65 7.94
C ALA A 19 -3.41 -5.07 6.69
N LYS A 20 -2.58 -6.10 6.82
CA LYS A 20 -1.83 -6.59 5.68
C LYS A 20 -2.76 -7.07 4.57
N ASP A 21 -3.89 -7.63 4.94
CA ASP A 21 -4.83 -8.08 3.94
C ASP A 21 -5.27 -6.95 3.04
N SER A 22 -5.42 -5.77 3.58
CA SER A 22 -5.80 -4.62 2.78
C SER A 22 -4.71 -4.29 1.78
N VAL A 23 -3.45 -4.40 2.21
CA VAL A 23 -2.35 -4.10 1.31
C VAL A 23 -2.36 -5.07 0.13
N TYR A 24 -2.52 -6.36 0.40
CA TYR A 24 -2.54 -7.34 -0.67
C TYR A 24 -3.72 -7.10 -1.61
N ARG A 25 -4.86 -6.77 -1.05
CA ARG A 25 -6.02 -6.53 -1.87
C ARG A 25 -5.82 -5.35 -2.78
N TRP A 26 -5.19 -4.30 -2.28
CA TRP A 26 -4.96 -3.11 -3.07
C TRP A 26 -3.93 -3.33 -4.17
N ILE A 27 -2.96 -4.23 -3.94
CA ILE A 27 -2.03 -4.57 -5.00
C ILE A 27 -2.79 -5.15 -6.18
N GLU A 28 -3.77 -5.98 -5.89
CA GLU A 28 -4.49 -6.63 -6.95
C GLU A 28 -5.59 -5.81 -7.57
N SER A 29 -6.27 -5.02 -6.80
CA SER A 29 -7.43 -4.34 -7.33
C SER A 29 -7.33 -2.84 -7.42
N ARG A 30 -6.35 -2.23 -6.78
CA ARG A 30 -6.24 -0.79 -6.81
C ARG A 30 -4.92 -0.30 -7.36
N ASN A 31 -4.13 -1.19 -7.88
CA ASN A 31 -2.84 -0.82 -8.46
C ASN A 31 -1.89 -0.15 -7.49
N LEU A 32 -1.90 -0.58 -6.26
CA LEU A 32 -0.94 -0.09 -5.30
C LEU A 32 0.45 -0.36 -5.83
N PRO A 33 1.34 0.63 -5.87
CA PRO A 33 2.68 0.42 -6.40
C PRO A 33 3.44 -0.62 -5.58
N ALA A 34 3.75 -1.74 -6.19
CA ALA A 34 4.44 -2.82 -5.53
C ALA A 34 5.41 -3.45 -6.51
N HIS A 35 6.50 -3.97 -5.99
CA HIS A 35 7.53 -4.57 -6.82
C HIS A 35 7.80 -5.96 -6.30
N LYS A 36 7.79 -6.94 -7.19
CA LYS A 36 8.02 -8.29 -6.78
C LYS A 36 9.50 -8.59 -6.86
N ILE A 37 10.10 -8.90 -5.76
CA ILE A 37 11.50 -9.21 -5.73
C ILE A 37 11.61 -10.62 -5.18
N GLY A 38 11.93 -11.56 -6.06
CA GLY A 38 11.93 -12.94 -5.67
C GLY A 38 10.54 -13.38 -5.34
N ARG A 39 10.30 -13.78 -4.10
CA ARG A 39 8.99 -14.20 -3.71
C ARG A 39 8.32 -13.18 -2.87
N LEU A 40 8.92 -12.03 -2.64
CA LEU A 40 8.39 -11.06 -1.72
C LEU A 40 7.93 -9.81 -2.43
N TRP A 41 6.90 -9.19 -1.90
CA TRP A 41 6.48 -7.90 -2.38
C TRP A 41 7.26 -6.85 -1.62
N LYS A 42 7.80 -5.90 -2.36
CA LYS A 42 8.53 -4.80 -1.76
C LYS A 42 7.96 -3.49 -2.27
N PHE A 43 8.09 -2.47 -1.47
CA PHE A 43 7.46 -1.20 -1.77
C PHE A 43 8.41 -0.05 -1.50
N LYS A 44 8.15 1.07 -2.14
CA LYS A 44 8.82 2.30 -1.78
C LYS A 44 7.76 3.17 -1.13
N LEU A 45 7.98 3.58 0.09
CA LEU A 45 6.96 4.33 0.80
C LEU A 45 6.62 5.64 0.12
N SER A 46 7.57 6.25 -0.57
CA SER A 46 7.28 7.46 -1.30
C SER A 46 6.26 7.21 -2.40
N GLU A 47 6.35 6.05 -3.05
CA GLU A 47 5.39 5.71 -4.10
C GLU A 47 4.04 5.41 -3.49
N VAL A 48 4.04 4.75 -2.33
CA VAL A 48 2.80 4.44 -1.65
C VAL A 48 2.10 5.74 -1.25
N ASP A 49 2.85 6.69 -0.73
CA ASP A 49 2.27 7.96 -0.33
C ASP A 49 1.67 8.70 -1.50
N GLU A 50 2.34 8.66 -2.64
CA GLU A 50 1.81 9.32 -3.83
C GLU A 50 0.53 8.65 -4.27
N TRP A 51 0.51 7.33 -4.22
CA TRP A 51 -0.69 6.59 -4.60
C TRP A 51 -1.86 6.94 -3.68
N VAL A 52 -1.59 7.09 -2.39
CA VAL A 52 -2.63 7.45 -1.44
C VAL A 52 -3.10 8.86 -1.73
N ARG A 53 -2.17 9.77 -2.00
CA ARG A 53 -2.56 11.15 -2.26
C ARG A 53 -3.36 11.25 -3.54
N ALA A 54 -3.11 10.37 -4.48
CA ALA A 54 -3.87 10.38 -5.72
C ALA A 54 -5.22 9.71 -5.55
N GLY A 55 -5.55 9.26 -4.37
CA GLY A 55 -6.86 8.70 -4.11
C GLY A 55 -6.95 7.20 -4.28
N GLY A 56 -5.84 6.52 -4.40
CA GLY A 56 -5.88 5.09 -4.61
C GLY A 56 -6.59 4.34 -3.51
N ALA A 57 -6.26 4.63 -2.28
CA ALA A 57 -6.89 3.95 -1.18
C ALA A 57 -8.29 4.46 -0.96
N ASP A 58 -8.49 5.75 -1.26
CA ASP A 58 -9.76 6.31 -0.98
C ASP A 58 -10.81 5.85 -1.91
N ALA A 59 -10.44 5.51 -3.07
CA ALA A 59 -11.39 5.07 -4.01
C ALA A 59 -12.02 3.81 -3.62
N ASP A 60 -11.75 3.25 -2.61
CA ASP A 60 -12.24 2.06 -2.24
C ASP A 60 -13.48 2.13 -1.82
N ASP A 61 -14.27 1.56 -2.26
CA ASP A 61 -15.49 1.54 -1.94
C ASP A 61 -15.83 1.41 -0.63
N GLY A 62 -15.26 1.56 0.07
CA GLY A 62 -15.70 1.53 1.31
C GLY A 62 -15.99 0.35 1.85
N ALA A 63 -15.76 -0.53 1.22
CA ALA A 63 -16.10 -1.68 1.72
C ALA A 63 -15.55 -1.77 2.97
N ASP A 64 -14.61 -1.29 3.18
CA ASP A 64 -14.16 -1.55 4.38
C ASP A 64 -14.08 -0.44 5.15
N ARG A 65 -14.43 0.20 5.04
CA ARG A 65 -14.42 1.07 5.78
C ARG A 65 -14.93 1.08 6.70
N GLY A 66 -15.26 0.65 6.71
CA GLY A 66 -15.77 0.57 7.45
C GLY A 66 -15.41 1.17 8.42
N GLY A 67 -15.33 1.18 8.74
CA GLY A 67 -15.04 1.63 9.63
C GLY A 67 -14.39 2.56 9.65
N ALA A 68 -14.03 2.72 9.41
CA ALA A 68 -13.31 3.56 9.48
C ALA A 68 -13.61 4.65 9.50
N ARG A 69 -13.84 4.94 9.50
CA ARG A 69 -13.89 5.80 9.47
C ARG A 69 -14.10 6.14 9.89
#